data_3c4dec8a983aa7002a640e5cca8ab3a1
#
_entry.id   3c4dec8a983aa7002a640e5cca8ab3a1
#
_cell.length_a   1.000
_cell.length_b   1.000
_cell.length_c   1.000
_cell.angle_alpha   90.00
_cell.angle_beta   90.00
_cell.angle_gamma   90.00
#
_symmetry.space_group_name_H-M   'P 1'
#
loop_
_entity.id
_entity.type
_entity.pdbx_description
1 polymer ?
#
loop_
_entity_poly.entity_id
_entity_poly.type
_entity_poly.pdbx_seq_one_letter_code
_entity_poly.pdbx_strand_id
1 'polypeptide(L)'
;MKVKEIMTKKVIKIKKDATLEEAAEILAKNEISGAPVVGKKNKLVGIISEKDLFRAFYPDFRDIITDLRLWLSREKRRKRKKEKKKKISISKIMTRNLITVDIDASLIKAGSIMLVNKVSRLPVIRNGKMVGIITRRDIFRRLLEEEMGI
;
A
#
# COMPACT_ATOMS: atom_id res chain seq x y z
N MET A 1 4.76 7.57 23.97
CA MET A 1 4.43 6.26 23.40
C MET A 1 5.27 6.00 22.16
N LYS A 2 5.73 4.79 22.02
CA LYS A 2 6.61 4.36 20.92
C LYS A 2 5.86 3.50 19.90
N VAL A 3 6.34 3.48 18.67
CA VAL A 3 5.79 2.70 17.56
C VAL A 3 5.58 1.22 17.93
N LYS A 4 6.56 0.61 18.61
CA LYS A 4 6.49 -0.81 19.02
C LYS A 4 5.30 -1.17 19.90
N GLU A 5 4.71 -0.19 20.57
CA GLU A 5 3.58 -0.42 21.47
C GLU A 5 2.26 -0.61 20.74
N ILE A 6 2.13 -0.06 19.52
CA ILE A 6 0.89 -0.12 18.76
C ILE A 6 1.02 -0.74 17.36
N MET A 7 2.24 -0.99 16.87
CA MET A 7 2.44 -1.57 15.55
C MET A 7 1.82 -2.96 15.43
N THR A 8 1.41 -3.32 14.23
CA THR A 8 1.03 -4.69 13.90
C THR A 8 2.29 -5.51 13.69
N LYS A 9 2.49 -6.54 14.51
CA LYS A 9 3.67 -7.43 14.45
C LYS A 9 3.54 -8.52 13.40
N LYS A 10 2.33 -9.07 13.23
CA LYS A 10 2.04 -10.09 12.23
C LYS A 10 1.69 -9.43 10.91
N VAL A 11 2.72 -9.09 10.15
CA VAL A 11 2.59 -8.34 8.89
C VAL A 11 2.17 -9.26 7.76
N ILE A 12 1.13 -8.86 7.02
CA ILE A 12 0.74 -9.50 5.76
C ILE A 12 1.65 -8.94 4.68
N LYS A 13 2.46 -9.80 4.09
CA LYS A 13 3.44 -9.47 3.05
C LYS A 13 3.00 -10.03 1.71
N ILE A 14 3.33 -9.33 0.64
CA ILE A 14 3.06 -9.78 -0.72
C ILE A 14 4.40 -9.96 -1.43
N LYS A 15 4.56 -11.07 -2.13
CA LYS A 15 5.79 -11.33 -2.90
C LYS A 15 5.85 -10.44 -4.14
N LYS A 16 7.03 -9.94 -4.48
CA LYS A 16 7.24 -9.03 -5.62
C LYS A 16 6.81 -9.58 -6.97
N ASP A 17 6.80 -10.90 -7.12
CA ASP A 17 6.39 -11.60 -8.35
C ASP A 17 4.90 -11.93 -8.39
N ALA A 18 4.14 -11.60 -7.33
CA ALA A 18 2.69 -11.71 -7.34
C ALA A 18 2.09 -10.85 -8.46
N THR A 19 0.98 -11.33 -9.02
CA THR A 19 0.23 -10.58 -10.03
C THR A 19 -0.63 -9.49 -9.38
N LEU A 20 -1.09 -8.53 -10.18
CA LEU A 20 -2.03 -7.51 -9.70
C LEU A 20 -3.30 -8.13 -9.12
N GLU A 21 -3.82 -9.18 -9.74
CA GLU A 21 -5.00 -9.91 -9.28
C GLU A 21 -4.76 -10.58 -7.94
N GLU A 22 -3.65 -11.30 -7.79
CA GLU A 22 -3.26 -11.93 -6.52
C GLU A 22 -3.10 -10.92 -5.40
N ALA A 23 -2.45 -9.79 -5.68
CA ALA A 23 -2.29 -8.70 -4.70
C ALA A 23 -3.63 -8.11 -4.29
N ALA A 24 -4.53 -7.85 -5.25
CA ALA A 24 -5.87 -7.35 -4.97
C ALA A 24 -6.66 -8.32 -4.08
N GLU A 25 -6.60 -9.61 -4.34
CA GLU A 25 -7.24 -10.64 -3.52
C GLU A 25 -6.70 -10.66 -2.09
N ILE A 26 -5.38 -10.56 -1.92
CA ILE A 26 -4.75 -10.53 -0.59
C ILE A 26 -5.20 -9.30 0.20
N LEU A 27 -5.20 -8.11 -0.42
CA LEU A 27 -5.66 -6.89 0.25
C LEU A 27 -7.13 -6.96 0.63
N ALA A 28 -7.99 -7.43 -0.29
CA ALA A 28 -9.43 -7.55 -0.05
C ALA A 28 -9.74 -8.59 1.04
N LYS A 29 -9.15 -9.77 0.96
CA LYS A 29 -9.35 -10.86 1.94
C LYS A 29 -8.96 -10.46 3.36
N ASN A 30 -7.91 -9.69 3.50
CA ASN A 30 -7.39 -9.26 4.80
C ASN A 30 -7.93 -7.89 5.25
N GLU A 31 -8.82 -7.28 4.47
CA GLU A 31 -9.40 -5.96 4.76
C GLU A 31 -8.34 -4.88 5.04
N ILE A 32 -7.26 -4.91 4.27
CA ILE A 32 -6.16 -3.94 4.36
C ILE A 32 -6.04 -3.13 3.07
N SER A 33 -5.64 -1.88 3.19
CA SER A 33 -5.52 -0.95 2.06
C SER A 33 -4.13 -0.94 1.42
N GLY A 34 -3.21 -1.73 1.93
CA GLY A 34 -1.86 -1.85 1.39
C GLY A 34 -1.00 -2.78 2.24
N ALA A 35 0.08 -3.24 1.64
CA ALA A 35 0.98 -4.19 2.27
C ALA A 35 2.42 -4.00 1.79
N PRO A 36 3.41 -4.35 2.62
CA PRO A 36 4.79 -4.40 2.18
C PRO A 36 5.00 -5.52 1.16
N VAL A 37 5.84 -5.22 0.18
CA VAL A 37 6.24 -6.17 -0.86
C VAL A 37 7.66 -6.65 -0.55
N VAL A 38 7.83 -7.96 -0.56
CA VAL A 38 9.09 -8.60 -0.23
C VAL A 38 9.66 -9.38 -1.42
N GLY A 39 10.97 -9.35 -1.54
CA GLY A 39 11.72 -10.14 -2.51
C GLY A 39 12.36 -11.37 -1.88
N LYS A 40 13.51 -11.77 -2.43
CA LYS A 40 14.29 -12.90 -1.91
C LYS A 40 14.65 -12.70 -0.45
N LYS A 41 14.61 -13.79 0.35
CA LYS A 41 14.92 -13.81 1.79
C LYS A 41 14.04 -12.84 2.61
N ASN A 42 12.78 -12.63 2.20
CA ASN A 42 11.86 -11.69 2.84
C ASN A 42 12.39 -10.24 2.91
N LYS A 43 13.26 -9.85 1.99
CA LYS A 43 13.77 -8.49 1.93
C LYS A 43 12.66 -7.54 1.47
N LEU A 44 12.43 -6.48 2.24
CA LEU A 44 11.49 -5.43 1.89
C LEU A 44 11.98 -4.69 0.63
N VAL A 45 11.17 -4.68 -0.44
CA VAL A 45 11.51 -4.07 -1.73
C VAL A 45 10.54 -3.00 -2.20
N GLY A 46 9.38 -2.91 -1.58
CA GLY A 46 8.37 -1.93 -1.96
C GLY A 46 7.14 -1.99 -1.08
N ILE A 47 6.16 -1.17 -1.44
CA ILE A 47 4.81 -1.17 -0.86
C ILE A 47 3.81 -1.13 -2.00
N ILE A 48 2.76 -1.94 -1.90
CA ILE A 48 1.62 -1.93 -2.81
C ILE A 48 0.37 -1.49 -2.06
N SER A 49 -0.42 -0.62 -2.65
CA SER A 49 -1.66 -0.11 -2.05
C SER A 49 -2.85 -0.33 -2.98
N GLU A 50 -4.07 -0.25 -2.42
CA GLU A 50 -5.31 -0.21 -3.22
C GLU A 50 -5.25 0.90 -4.27
N LYS A 51 -4.67 2.05 -3.91
CA LYS A 51 -4.51 3.18 -4.81
C LYS A 51 -3.64 2.85 -6.02
N ASP A 52 -2.55 2.09 -5.83
CA ASP A 52 -1.69 1.63 -6.92
C ASP A 52 -2.46 0.68 -7.84
N LEU A 53 -3.19 -0.27 -7.27
CA LEU A 53 -4.02 -1.21 -8.02
C LEU A 53 -5.15 -0.49 -8.76
N PHE A 54 -5.81 0.45 -8.09
CA PHE A 54 -6.87 1.25 -8.67
C PHE A 54 -6.38 2.00 -9.92
N ARG A 55 -5.24 2.67 -9.84
CA ARG A 55 -4.62 3.35 -10.98
C ARG A 55 -4.27 2.42 -12.13
N ALA A 56 -3.88 1.19 -11.82
CA ALA A 56 -3.54 0.20 -12.84
C ALA A 56 -4.75 -0.32 -13.60
N PHE A 57 -5.92 -0.40 -12.96
CA PHE A 57 -7.14 -0.96 -13.54
C PHE A 57 -8.10 0.07 -14.13
N TYR A 58 -8.05 1.31 -13.68
CA TYR A 58 -9.00 2.34 -14.13
C TYR A 58 -8.39 3.27 -15.18
N PRO A 59 -9.20 3.77 -16.13
CA PRO A 59 -8.76 4.72 -17.13
C PRO A 59 -8.52 6.09 -16.52
N ASP A 60 -7.67 6.85 -17.17
CA ASP A 60 -7.56 8.27 -16.90
C ASP A 60 -8.90 8.95 -17.27
N PHE A 61 -9.40 9.81 -16.39
CA PHE A 61 -10.61 10.59 -16.60
C PHE A 61 -10.59 11.39 -17.92
N ARG A 62 -9.42 11.83 -18.37
CA ARG A 62 -9.24 12.51 -19.65
C ARG A 62 -9.64 11.66 -20.85
N ASP A 63 -9.44 10.34 -20.78
CA ASP A 63 -9.84 9.41 -21.83
C ASP A 63 -11.37 9.29 -21.96
N ILE A 64 -12.10 9.55 -20.88
CA ILE A 64 -13.58 9.48 -20.85
C ILE A 64 -14.22 10.73 -21.43
N ILE A 65 -13.60 11.91 -21.26
CA ILE A 65 -14.20 13.21 -21.63
C ILE A 65 -14.08 13.51 -23.12
N THR A 66 -13.06 12.99 -23.83
CA THR A 66 -12.65 13.47 -25.13
C THR A 66 -13.63 13.08 -26.25
N ASP A 67 -14.20 11.90 -26.25
CA ASP A 67 -15.25 11.46 -27.19
C ASP A 67 -15.84 10.13 -26.74
N LEU A 68 -17.17 10.11 -26.51
CA LEU A 68 -17.89 8.92 -26.07
C LEU A 68 -17.79 7.76 -27.08
N ARG A 69 -17.76 8.05 -28.38
CA ARG A 69 -17.63 7.02 -29.44
C ARG A 69 -16.24 6.39 -29.43
N LEU A 70 -15.21 7.20 -29.31
CA LEU A 70 -13.84 6.73 -29.17
C LEU A 70 -13.68 5.92 -27.87
N TRP A 71 -14.34 6.36 -26.80
CA TRP A 71 -14.31 5.66 -25.52
C TRP A 71 -14.97 4.27 -25.63
N LEU A 72 -16.15 4.17 -26.23
CA LEU A 72 -16.85 2.90 -26.43
C LEU A 72 -16.07 1.93 -27.33
N SER A 73 -15.40 2.42 -28.38
CA SER A 73 -14.54 1.59 -29.24
C SER A 73 -13.25 1.16 -28.53
N ARG A 74 -12.73 1.98 -27.63
CA ARG A 74 -11.57 1.67 -26.80
C ARG A 74 -11.89 0.74 -25.64
N GLU A 75 -13.14 0.60 -25.22
CA GLU A 75 -13.53 -0.23 -24.10
C GLU A 75 -13.22 -1.71 -24.33
N LYS A 76 -13.44 -2.23 -25.55
CA LYS A 76 -13.05 -3.59 -25.93
C LYS A 76 -11.53 -3.79 -25.85
N ARG A 77 -10.75 -2.81 -26.32
CA ARG A 77 -9.28 -2.83 -26.21
C ARG A 77 -8.83 -2.74 -24.76
N ARG A 78 -9.55 -1.98 -23.95
CA ARG A 78 -9.28 -1.79 -22.51
C ARG A 78 -9.53 -3.06 -21.71
N LYS A 79 -10.61 -3.81 -22.01
CA LYS A 79 -10.86 -5.12 -21.39
C LYS A 79 -9.69 -6.09 -21.65
N ARG A 80 -9.17 -6.12 -22.88
CA ARG A 80 -8.00 -6.93 -23.22
C ARG A 80 -6.74 -6.46 -22.49
N LYS A 81 -6.53 -5.16 -22.36
CA LYS A 81 -5.41 -4.58 -21.59
C LYS A 81 -5.55 -4.88 -20.10
N LYS A 82 -6.76 -4.85 -19.54
CA LYS A 82 -7.03 -5.22 -18.15
C LYS A 82 -6.68 -6.68 -17.89
N GLU A 83 -7.10 -7.59 -18.75
CA GLU A 83 -6.77 -9.02 -18.62
C GLU A 83 -5.25 -9.26 -18.67
N LYS A 84 -4.55 -8.56 -19.55
CA LYS A 84 -3.08 -8.60 -19.61
C LYS A 84 -2.44 -7.99 -18.34
N LYS A 85 -2.98 -6.86 -17.84
CA LYS A 85 -2.47 -6.19 -16.63
C LYS A 85 -2.63 -7.05 -15.39
N LYS A 86 -3.72 -7.81 -15.24
CA LYS A 86 -3.95 -8.74 -14.12
C LYS A 86 -2.80 -9.73 -13.96
N LYS A 87 -2.16 -10.15 -15.07
CA LYS A 87 -1.06 -11.10 -15.11
C LYS A 87 0.33 -10.47 -14.91
N ILE A 88 0.41 -9.13 -14.83
CA ILE A 88 1.69 -8.43 -14.62
C ILE A 88 2.08 -8.54 -13.15
N SER A 89 3.39 -8.65 -12.89
CA SER A 89 3.94 -8.59 -11.54
C SER A 89 3.71 -7.22 -10.91
N ILE A 90 3.34 -7.20 -9.63
CA ILE A 90 3.18 -5.95 -8.86
C ILE A 90 4.47 -5.14 -8.75
N SER A 91 5.63 -5.76 -8.96
CA SER A 91 6.92 -5.06 -8.97
C SER A 91 6.98 -3.91 -9.98
N LYS A 92 6.11 -3.94 -11.00
CA LYS A 92 6.03 -2.90 -12.02
C LYS A 92 5.24 -1.66 -11.60
N ILE A 93 4.36 -1.80 -10.60
CA ILE A 93 3.48 -0.71 -10.14
C ILE A 93 3.67 -0.33 -8.67
N MET A 94 4.34 -1.16 -7.87
CA MET A 94 4.59 -0.88 -6.47
C MET A 94 5.43 0.38 -6.27
N THR A 95 5.26 1.03 -5.13
CA THR A 95 6.12 2.13 -4.70
C THR A 95 7.45 1.55 -4.19
N ARG A 96 8.55 1.95 -4.82
CA ARG A 96 9.91 1.50 -4.48
C ARG A 96 10.64 2.42 -3.51
N ASN A 97 10.22 3.67 -3.41
CA ASN A 97 10.79 4.62 -2.47
C ASN A 97 10.28 4.29 -1.06
N LEU A 98 11.06 3.47 -0.36
CA LEU A 98 10.70 2.96 0.96
C LEU A 98 10.90 4.02 2.02
N ILE A 99 9.81 4.40 2.66
CA ILE A 99 9.79 5.26 3.83
C ILE A 99 9.47 4.37 5.01
N THR A 100 10.38 4.27 5.95
CA THR A 100 10.32 3.37 7.10
C THR A 100 10.41 4.15 8.39
N VAL A 101 10.14 3.49 9.50
CA VAL A 101 10.30 4.06 10.84
C VAL A 101 10.99 3.06 11.76
N ASP A 102 11.82 3.57 12.65
CA ASP A 102 12.48 2.74 13.66
C ASP A 102 11.48 2.28 14.72
N ILE A 103 11.67 1.07 15.21
CA ILE A 103 10.81 0.44 16.23
C ILE A 103 10.70 1.28 17.52
N ASP A 104 11.74 2.00 17.88
CA ASP A 104 11.78 2.85 19.08
C ASP A 104 11.38 4.31 18.83
N ALA A 105 11.00 4.66 17.62
CA ALA A 105 10.51 5.99 17.30
C ALA A 105 9.21 6.31 18.06
N SER A 106 9.00 7.60 18.34
CA SER A 106 7.73 8.07 18.93
C SER A 106 6.59 8.03 17.91
N LEU A 107 5.35 7.96 18.39
CA LEU A 107 4.18 8.06 17.51
C LEU A 107 4.11 9.41 16.79
N ILE A 108 4.52 10.48 17.47
CA ILE A 108 4.58 11.82 16.86
C ILE A 108 5.54 11.82 15.67
N LYS A 109 6.70 11.20 15.82
CA LYS A 109 7.67 11.07 14.71
C LYS A 109 7.09 10.27 13.56
N ALA A 110 6.46 9.12 13.85
CA ALA A 110 5.84 8.28 12.83
C ALA A 110 4.73 9.03 12.07
N GLY A 111 3.84 9.71 12.78
CA GLY A 111 2.80 10.54 12.20
C GLY A 111 3.34 11.67 11.33
N SER A 112 4.38 12.36 11.80
CA SER A 112 5.04 13.42 11.04
C SER A 112 5.68 12.92 9.75
N ILE A 113 6.33 11.75 9.80
CA ILE A 113 6.89 11.09 8.61
C ILE A 113 5.78 10.80 7.59
N MET A 114 4.64 10.27 8.05
CA MET A 114 3.50 9.98 7.17
C MET A 114 2.97 11.25 6.49
N LEU A 115 2.82 12.34 7.25
CA LEU A 115 2.31 13.60 6.72
C LEU A 115 3.26 14.23 5.69
N VAL A 116 4.53 14.32 6.02
CA VAL A 116 5.55 14.91 5.13
C VAL A 116 5.68 14.13 3.83
N ASN A 117 5.65 12.81 3.90
CA ASN A 117 5.84 11.94 2.74
C ASN A 117 4.53 11.53 2.07
N LYS A 118 3.38 12.00 2.57
CA LYS A 118 2.05 11.67 2.04
C LYS A 118 1.79 10.16 1.93
N VAL A 119 2.23 9.42 2.94
CA VAL A 119 2.01 7.98 3.05
C VAL A 119 1.11 7.67 4.25
N SER A 120 0.37 6.57 4.17
CA SER A 120 -0.58 6.16 5.21
C SER A 120 -0.11 4.97 6.04
N ARG A 121 1.06 4.43 5.72
CA ARG A 121 1.67 3.29 6.43
C ARG A 121 3.18 3.34 6.34
N LEU A 122 3.82 2.81 7.38
CA LEU A 122 5.27 2.73 7.45
C LEU A 122 5.66 1.32 7.89
N PRO A 123 6.51 0.63 7.13
CA PRO A 123 7.20 -0.54 7.66
C PRO A 123 8.04 -0.14 8.88
N VAL A 124 7.98 -0.93 9.93
CA VAL A 124 8.75 -0.73 11.15
C VAL A 124 10.00 -1.57 11.10
N ILE A 125 11.13 -0.94 11.30
CA ILE A 125 12.45 -1.55 11.12
C ILE A 125 13.18 -1.66 12.46
N ARG A 126 13.83 -2.78 12.65
CA ARG A 126 14.77 -3.03 13.73
C ARG A 126 16.01 -3.71 13.17
N ASN A 127 17.18 -3.11 13.38
CA ASN A 127 18.46 -3.64 12.88
C ASN A 127 18.41 -4.00 11.36
N GLY A 128 17.82 -3.12 10.55
CA GLY A 128 17.72 -3.31 9.10
C GLY A 128 16.64 -4.30 8.63
N LYS A 129 15.88 -4.89 9.56
CA LYS A 129 14.83 -5.87 9.23
C LYS A 129 13.46 -5.32 9.60
N MET A 130 12.47 -5.61 8.74
CA MET A 130 11.08 -5.27 9.05
C MET A 130 10.54 -6.19 10.16
N VAL A 131 10.07 -5.57 11.24
CA VAL A 131 9.51 -6.27 12.40
C VAL A 131 8.03 -5.98 12.64
N GLY A 132 7.45 -5.06 11.87
CA GLY A 132 6.07 -4.69 12.00
C GLY A 132 5.66 -3.69 10.92
N ILE A 133 4.42 -3.26 11.01
CA ILE A 133 3.87 -2.18 10.19
C ILE A 133 3.00 -1.30 11.09
N ILE A 134 3.04 0.01 10.86
CA ILE A 134 2.17 0.97 11.54
C ILE A 134 1.43 1.80 10.48
N THR A 135 0.15 2.03 10.71
CA THR A 135 -0.69 2.82 9.82
C THR A 135 -1.13 4.13 10.46
N ARG A 136 -1.54 5.08 9.62
CA ARG A 136 -2.16 6.32 10.09
C ARG A 136 -3.39 6.05 10.96
N ARG A 137 -4.15 5.01 10.62
CA ARG A 137 -5.33 4.59 11.38
C ARG A 137 -4.97 4.11 12.79
N ASP A 138 -3.87 3.39 12.94
CA ASP A 138 -3.40 2.94 14.26
C ASP A 138 -3.05 4.13 15.15
N ILE A 139 -2.31 5.10 14.61
CA ILE A 139 -1.95 6.33 15.33
C ILE A 139 -3.20 7.13 15.69
N PHE A 140 -4.11 7.32 14.73
CA PHE A 140 -5.33 8.10 14.94
C PHE A 140 -6.22 7.46 16.02
N ARG A 141 -6.41 6.15 15.98
CA ARG A 141 -7.18 5.44 17.00
C ARG A 141 -6.58 5.66 18.39
N ARG A 142 -5.27 5.58 18.51
CA ARG A 142 -4.60 5.78 19.79
C ARG A 142 -4.74 7.21 20.31
N LEU A 143 -4.65 8.19 19.42
CA LEU A 143 -4.89 9.60 19.79
C LEU A 143 -6.32 9.81 20.31
N LEU A 144 -7.32 9.20 19.68
CA LEU A 144 -8.71 9.28 20.17
C LEU A 144 -8.87 8.66 21.56
N GLU A 145 -8.23 7.52 21.82
CA GLU A 145 -8.25 6.87 23.13
C GLU A 145 -7.62 7.74 24.21
N GLU A 146 -6.48 8.39 23.91
CA GLU A 146 -5.77 9.25 24.87
C GLU A 146 -6.46 10.60 25.13
N GLU A 147 -6.91 11.27 24.05
CA GLU A 147 -7.45 12.63 24.13
C GLU A 147 -8.96 12.66 24.48
N MET A 148 -9.70 11.68 24.03
CA MET A 148 -11.16 11.69 24.11
C MET A 148 -11.75 10.56 24.98
N GLY A 149 -10.94 9.61 25.40
CA GLY A 149 -11.41 8.50 26.22
C GLY A 149 -12.39 7.56 25.49
N ILE A 150 -12.29 7.47 24.16
CA ILE A 150 -13.20 6.67 23.32
C ILE A 150 -12.57 5.32 23.02
#